data_302d55bc2fc05c47550c7781fec69252
#
_entry.id   302d55bc2fc05c47550c7781fec69252
#
_cell.length_a   1.000
_cell.length_b   1.000
_cell.length_c   1.000
_cell.angle_alpha   90.00
_cell.angle_beta   90.00
_cell.angle_gamma   90.00
#
_symmetry.space_group_name_H-M   'P 1'
#
loop_
_entity.id
_entity.type
_entity.pdbx_description
1 polymer ?
#
loop_
_entity_poly.entity_id
_entity_poly.type
_entity_poly.pdbx_seq_one_letter_code
_entity_poly.pdbx_strand_id
1 'polypeptide(L)'
;MLTRRSAFKAAAGIAAAGSFAATEAAQAADKSIKIGMNLSFTGADAESATRIANGAVLAFDEANKYGEVKGIKFDLVKFDDGTATAGQYDPAQAATNARKMVSDKAFVAALGPMMSGAGKAMSPILSEGNLAIITPASTNPDITDPKFAAQYRPKGKAIYFRTVTTDAFQGPNMANYMAKVVGIKSVFILDDSGAYGVGIADSFQRRCEQIGVKVIGRDRLDPKAADYSAILTKIKSVSPDCLYYGGVSQAGVKLAKQAYEIIPNVIKAGGDGMQSTDLLKGAGFPAVEGWYCTVASPHKDESDKQTKEFSDRFRARFKTSPDDYTMTMYVAARAIIETVKVLNAEGKPITRDAVRDGLQAVKVSNSLIGPVEFDENGDLKNKVISVFQIKKDTKFPLDDADAQYKYIGIAPMS
;
A
#
# COMPACT_ATOMS: atom_id res chain seq x y z
N MET A 1 90.07 -9.85 23.92
CA MET A 1 91.15 -10.37 23.08
C MET A 1 90.63 -10.69 21.70
N LEU A 2 91.09 -9.91 20.74
CA LEU A 2 91.59 -10.30 19.40
C LEU A 2 90.71 -11.20 18.58
N THR A 3 90.47 -10.99 17.30
CA THR A 3 90.83 -10.08 16.19
C THR A 3 90.22 -10.57 14.89
N ARG A 4 89.84 -9.63 14.05
CA ARG A 4 90.12 -9.54 12.60
C ARG A 4 89.56 -10.59 11.60
N ARG A 5 88.72 -10.07 10.69
CA ARG A 5 89.00 -9.82 9.24
C ARG A 5 89.11 -11.06 8.35
N SER A 6 88.38 -11.13 7.33
CA SER A 6 88.46 -10.59 5.94
C SER A 6 87.50 -11.37 5.03
N ALA A 7 86.72 -10.77 4.26
CA ALA A 7 86.87 -10.16 2.93
C ALA A 7 86.82 -11.15 1.75
N PHE A 8 85.97 -10.71 0.80
CA PHE A 8 85.97 -11.02 -0.66
C PHE A 8 85.21 -12.29 -1.14
N LYS A 9 84.33 -12.30 -2.09
CA LYS A 9 84.21 -11.63 -3.39
C LYS A 9 82.83 -11.81 -3.97
N ALA A 10 82.43 -10.85 -4.80
CA ALA A 10 81.30 -10.70 -5.67
C ALA A 10 80.97 -11.88 -6.58
N ALA A 11 79.66 -12.07 -6.81
CA ALA A 11 79.15 -12.49 -8.11
C ALA A 11 77.79 -11.78 -8.31
N ALA A 12 77.71 -11.00 -9.38
CA ALA A 12 76.55 -10.30 -9.83
C ALA A 12 75.54 -11.29 -10.43
N GLY A 13 74.32 -11.32 -9.90
CA GLY A 13 73.20 -12.00 -10.48
C GLY A 13 72.07 -10.97 -10.62
N ILE A 14 71.81 -10.51 -11.82
CA ILE A 14 70.68 -9.66 -12.18
C ILE A 14 69.44 -10.55 -12.13
N ALA A 15 68.66 -10.44 -11.06
CA ALA A 15 67.29 -10.93 -10.99
C ALA A 15 66.34 -9.77 -11.22
N ALA A 16 65.73 -9.68 -12.39
CA ALA A 16 64.65 -8.76 -12.71
C ALA A 16 63.44 -9.18 -11.84
N ALA A 17 63.21 -8.46 -10.74
CA ALA A 17 61.96 -8.55 -10.00
C ALA A 17 60.87 -7.82 -10.78
N GLY A 18 60.11 -8.57 -11.56
CA GLY A 18 58.86 -8.07 -12.12
C GLY A 18 57.91 -7.77 -10.99
N SER A 19 57.73 -6.49 -10.70
CA SER A 19 56.66 -6.00 -9.84
C SER A 19 55.33 -6.28 -10.52
N PHE A 20 54.71 -7.39 -10.15
CA PHE A 20 53.26 -7.54 -10.36
C PHE A 20 52.57 -6.52 -9.43
N ALA A 21 52.33 -5.32 -9.94
CA ALA A 21 51.35 -4.43 -9.37
C ALA A 21 50.00 -5.14 -9.53
N ALA A 22 49.56 -5.86 -8.55
CA ALA A 22 48.16 -6.25 -8.40
C ALA A 22 47.39 -4.91 -8.20
N THR A 23 46.85 -4.40 -9.27
CA THR A 23 45.79 -3.42 -9.19
C THR A 23 44.61 -4.11 -8.54
N GLU A 24 44.54 -4.12 -7.19
CA GLU A 24 43.28 -4.25 -6.49
C GLU A 24 42.42 -3.11 -7.04
N ALA A 25 41.53 -3.44 -7.96
CA ALA A 25 40.44 -2.56 -8.31
C ALA A 25 39.66 -2.37 -7.00
N ALA A 26 39.90 -1.25 -6.34
CA ALA A 26 39.09 -0.82 -5.20
C ALA A 26 37.65 -0.87 -5.66
N GLN A 27 36.92 -1.89 -5.22
CA GLN A 27 35.49 -2.01 -5.51
C GLN A 27 34.85 -0.81 -4.85
N ALA A 28 34.44 0.17 -5.67
CA ALA A 28 33.80 1.40 -5.17
C ALA A 28 32.67 0.96 -4.27
N ALA A 29 32.67 1.45 -3.03
CA ALA A 29 31.60 1.12 -2.07
C ALA A 29 30.25 1.50 -2.70
N ASP A 30 29.26 0.62 -2.56
CA ASP A 30 27.92 0.85 -3.07
C ASP A 30 27.37 2.19 -2.54
N LYS A 31 26.82 2.98 -3.43
CA LYS A 31 26.15 4.24 -3.06
C LYS A 31 24.80 3.90 -2.45
N SER A 32 24.57 4.29 -1.19
CA SER A 32 23.28 4.16 -0.54
C SER A 32 22.33 5.28 -0.98
N ILE A 33 21.09 4.91 -1.35
CA ILE A 33 19.99 5.83 -1.60
C ILE A 33 18.84 5.53 -0.66
N LYS A 34 18.21 6.59 -0.11
CA LYS A 34 17.12 6.41 0.86
C LYS A 34 15.76 6.40 0.17
N ILE A 35 14.95 5.44 0.57
CA ILE A 35 13.52 5.34 0.24
C ILE A 35 12.73 5.50 1.53
N GLY A 36 11.84 6.51 1.60
CA GLY A 36 10.95 6.67 2.75
C GLY A 36 9.78 5.68 2.67
N MET A 37 9.29 5.19 3.80
CA MET A 37 8.07 4.40 3.85
C MET A 37 7.20 4.89 5.00
N ASN A 38 6.05 5.52 4.66
CA ASN A 38 5.13 6.08 5.64
C ASN A 38 3.85 5.25 5.71
N LEU A 39 3.61 4.60 6.85
CA LEU A 39 2.44 3.79 7.14
C LEU A 39 2.03 3.96 8.60
N SER A 40 0.83 3.46 8.96
CA SER A 40 0.26 3.57 10.31
C SER A 40 0.69 2.41 11.20
N PHE A 41 1.94 2.41 11.67
CA PHE A 41 2.49 1.33 12.51
C PHE A 41 1.97 1.37 13.96
N THR A 42 1.27 2.43 14.34
CA THR A 42 0.61 2.59 15.65
C THR A 42 -0.89 2.78 15.45
N GLY A 43 -1.71 2.16 16.31
CA GLY A 43 -3.18 2.32 16.32
C GLY A 43 -3.92 1.15 15.71
N ALA A 44 -5.16 1.40 15.30
CA ALA A 44 -6.16 0.40 14.94
C ALA A 44 -5.80 -0.46 13.70
N ASP A 45 -4.87 -0.02 12.86
CA ASP A 45 -4.49 -0.69 11.61
C ASP A 45 -3.01 -1.11 11.59
N ALA A 46 -2.37 -1.18 12.77
CA ALA A 46 -0.92 -1.38 12.90
C ALA A 46 -0.44 -2.74 12.36
N GLU A 47 -1.23 -3.77 12.51
CA GLU A 47 -0.89 -5.12 12.03
C GLU A 47 -0.95 -5.21 10.51
N SER A 48 -2.03 -4.66 9.92
CA SER A 48 -2.17 -4.54 8.46
C SER A 48 -1.05 -3.68 7.88
N ALA A 49 -0.72 -2.54 8.48
CA ALA A 49 0.39 -1.69 8.06
C ALA A 49 1.75 -2.43 8.09
N THR A 50 1.99 -3.23 9.13
CA THR A 50 3.22 -4.03 9.25
C THR A 50 3.29 -5.11 8.15
N ARG A 51 2.18 -5.78 7.86
CA ARG A 51 2.09 -6.78 6.79
C ARG A 51 2.34 -6.16 5.42
N ILE A 52 1.70 -5.04 5.13
CA ILE A 52 1.91 -4.26 3.90
C ILE A 52 3.37 -3.83 3.76
N ALA A 53 3.97 -3.27 4.82
CA ALA A 53 5.36 -2.85 4.84
C ALA A 53 6.34 -3.98 4.45
N ASN A 54 6.06 -5.20 4.88
CA ASN A 54 6.88 -6.37 4.60
C ASN A 54 6.97 -6.68 3.10
N GLY A 55 5.99 -6.27 2.29
CA GLY A 55 6.09 -6.34 0.82
C GLY A 55 7.27 -5.51 0.29
N ALA A 56 7.40 -4.27 0.74
CA ALA A 56 8.52 -3.41 0.36
C ALA A 56 9.86 -3.91 0.92
N VAL A 57 9.86 -4.36 2.18
CA VAL A 57 11.07 -4.93 2.81
C VAL A 57 11.59 -6.11 2.00
N LEU A 58 10.70 -7.03 1.58
CA LEU A 58 11.09 -8.17 0.74
C LEU A 58 11.73 -7.71 -0.57
N ALA A 59 11.08 -6.77 -1.28
CA ALA A 59 11.57 -6.29 -2.57
C ALA A 59 12.98 -5.66 -2.49
N PHE A 60 13.20 -4.78 -1.49
CA PHE A 60 14.50 -4.13 -1.33
C PHE A 60 15.57 -5.06 -0.74
N ASP A 61 15.22 -5.97 0.17
CA ASP A 61 16.14 -7.00 0.66
C ASP A 61 16.65 -7.88 -0.50
N GLU A 62 15.74 -8.28 -1.40
CA GLU A 62 16.10 -9.08 -2.60
C GLU A 62 16.97 -8.27 -3.55
N ALA A 63 16.59 -7.02 -3.87
CA ALA A 63 17.37 -6.16 -4.76
C ALA A 63 18.79 -5.91 -4.24
N ASN A 64 18.93 -5.65 -2.95
CA ASN A 64 20.23 -5.45 -2.29
C ASN A 64 21.05 -6.76 -2.24
N LYS A 65 20.42 -7.88 -1.90
CA LYS A 65 21.05 -9.19 -1.78
C LYS A 65 21.63 -9.69 -3.10
N TYR A 66 20.88 -9.50 -4.19
CA TYR A 66 21.25 -9.96 -5.51
C TYR A 66 22.00 -8.92 -6.35
N GLY A 67 22.22 -7.70 -5.81
CA GLY A 67 22.91 -6.63 -6.51
C GLY A 67 22.19 -6.22 -7.81
N GLU A 68 20.84 -6.19 -7.79
CA GLU A 68 20.04 -5.93 -9.00
C GLU A 68 20.35 -4.58 -9.65
N VAL A 69 20.81 -3.61 -8.85
CA VAL A 69 21.28 -2.31 -9.35
C VAL A 69 22.76 -2.16 -8.99
N LYS A 70 23.61 -2.27 -9.98
CA LYS A 70 25.08 -2.28 -9.78
C LYS A 70 25.55 -1.00 -9.06
N GLY A 71 26.27 -1.17 -7.95
CA GLY A 71 26.86 -0.06 -7.18
C GLY A 71 25.85 0.78 -6.41
N ILE A 72 24.59 0.31 -6.27
CA ILE A 72 23.53 0.99 -5.51
C ILE A 72 22.98 0.04 -4.45
N LYS A 73 22.79 0.56 -3.24
CA LYS A 73 22.01 -0.08 -2.18
C LYS A 73 20.81 0.79 -1.81
N PHE A 74 19.69 0.15 -1.59
CA PHE A 74 18.47 0.80 -1.12
C PHE A 74 18.43 0.76 0.40
N ASP A 75 18.26 1.92 1.02
CA ASP A 75 18.05 2.11 2.46
C ASP A 75 16.58 2.48 2.69
N LEU A 76 15.79 1.54 3.20
CA LEU A 76 14.37 1.72 3.45
C LEU A 76 14.13 2.27 4.85
N VAL A 77 13.72 3.53 4.95
CA VAL A 77 13.51 4.25 6.23
C VAL A 77 12.02 4.31 6.54
N LYS A 78 11.61 3.72 7.67
CA LYS A 78 10.23 3.69 8.15
C LYS A 78 9.84 4.99 8.87
N PHE A 79 8.65 5.48 8.56
CA PHE A 79 7.98 6.57 9.25
C PHE A 79 6.60 6.10 9.68
N ASP A 80 6.23 6.36 10.91
CA ASP A 80 4.92 6.06 11.47
C ASP A 80 4.02 7.30 11.42
N ASP A 81 2.87 7.21 10.79
CA ASP A 81 1.85 8.26 10.83
C ASP A 81 0.71 7.94 11.81
N GLY A 82 0.74 6.78 12.45
CA GLY A 82 -0.16 6.47 13.55
C GLY A 82 0.24 7.18 14.82
N THR A 83 -0.74 7.65 15.59
CA THR A 83 -0.50 8.25 16.90
C THR A 83 -1.42 7.66 17.97
N ALA A 84 -0.92 7.55 19.20
CA ALA A 84 -1.74 7.08 20.32
C ALA A 84 -2.97 7.96 20.58
N THR A 85 -2.84 9.28 20.34
CA THR A 85 -3.93 10.25 20.52
C THR A 85 -5.03 10.07 19.48
N ALA A 86 -4.67 9.83 18.21
CA ALA A 86 -5.64 9.55 17.15
C ALA A 86 -6.22 8.13 17.29
N GLY A 87 -5.45 7.18 17.80
CA GLY A 87 -5.78 5.76 17.85
C GLY A 87 -5.74 5.08 16.47
N GLN A 88 -5.30 5.81 15.46
CA GLN A 88 -5.13 5.41 14.07
C GLN A 88 -4.12 6.35 13.39
N TYR A 89 -4.09 6.39 12.03
CA TYR A 89 -3.31 7.40 11.32
C TYR A 89 -3.70 8.83 11.73
N ASP A 90 -2.69 9.71 11.71
CA ASP A 90 -2.85 11.14 11.99
C ASP A 90 -2.33 11.95 10.80
N PRO A 91 -3.19 12.70 10.08
CA PRO A 91 -2.76 13.51 8.94
C PRO A 91 -1.67 14.54 9.29
N ALA A 92 -1.68 15.08 10.50
CA ALA A 92 -0.66 16.05 10.94
C ALA A 92 0.70 15.37 11.13
N GLN A 93 0.72 14.14 11.66
CA GLN A 93 1.92 13.33 11.77
C GLN A 93 2.44 12.92 10.38
N ALA A 94 1.55 12.53 9.47
CA ALA A 94 1.89 12.22 8.07
C ALA A 94 2.53 13.43 7.37
N ALA A 95 1.96 14.62 7.53
CA ALA A 95 2.55 15.87 7.02
C ALA A 95 3.93 16.16 7.63
N THR A 96 4.11 15.89 8.92
CA THR A 96 5.41 16.04 9.60
C THR A 96 6.43 15.06 9.02
N ASN A 97 6.06 13.81 8.77
CA ASN A 97 6.91 12.81 8.15
C ASN A 97 7.30 13.21 6.71
N ALA A 98 6.34 13.73 5.93
CA ALA A 98 6.62 14.25 4.59
C ALA A 98 7.65 15.39 4.61
N ARG A 99 7.55 16.34 5.57
CA ARG A 99 8.55 17.41 5.73
C ARG A 99 9.93 16.86 6.08
N LYS A 100 10.02 15.84 6.95
CA LYS A 100 11.29 15.17 7.27
C LYS A 100 11.92 14.53 6.04
N MET A 101 11.13 13.80 5.24
CA MET A 101 11.62 13.21 3.99
C MET A 101 12.05 14.26 2.97
N VAL A 102 11.31 15.36 2.84
CA VAL A 102 11.65 16.45 1.90
C VAL A 102 12.93 17.18 2.35
N SER A 103 13.15 17.38 3.65
CA SER A 103 14.32 18.08 4.17
C SER A 103 15.63 17.30 3.96
N ASP A 104 15.60 15.96 3.99
CA ASP A 104 16.77 15.12 3.73
C ASP A 104 16.86 14.77 2.24
N LYS A 105 17.81 15.37 1.54
CA LYS A 105 18.02 15.20 0.09
C LYS A 105 18.47 13.79 -0.31
N ALA A 106 18.83 12.94 0.65
CA ALA A 106 19.16 11.54 0.40
C ALA A 106 17.93 10.69 0.04
N PHE A 107 16.71 11.11 0.41
CA PHE A 107 15.49 10.47 -0.05
C PHE A 107 15.22 10.81 -1.51
N VAL A 108 15.11 9.79 -2.36
CA VAL A 108 14.85 9.93 -3.81
C VAL A 108 13.45 9.53 -4.22
N ALA A 109 12.78 8.71 -3.39
CA ALA A 109 11.39 8.31 -3.53
C ALA A 109 10.80 7.94 -2.16
N ALA A 110 9.48 7.75 -2.10
CA ALA A 110 8.80 7.24 -0.92
C ALA A 110 7.74 6.18 -1.29
N LEU A 111 7.33 5.38 -0.30
CA LEU A 111 6.26 4.40 -0.35
C LEU A 111 5.18 4.71 0.68
N GLY A 112 3.96 4.31 0.40
CA GLY A 112 2.80 4.65 1.21
C GLY A 112 2.11 5.92 0.72
N PRO A 113 1.30 6.55 1.56
CA PRO A 113 0.75 6.01 2.79
C PRO A 113 -0.31 4.94 2.51
N MET A 114 -0.76 4.26 3.55
CA MET A 114 -1.91 3.35 3.46
C MET A 114 -3.22 4.15 3.40
N MET A 115 -3.34 5.21 4.20
CA MET A 115 -4.57 5.96 4.40
C MET A 115 -4.67 7.20 3.50
N SER A 116 -5.85 7.41 2.89
CA SER A 116 -6.10 8.54 1.98
C SER A 116 -5.99 9.91 2.66
N GLY A 117 -6.37 10.01 3.93
CA GLY A 117 -6.21 11.26 4.70
C GLY A 117 -4.74 11.63 4.91
N ALA A 118 -3.88 10.64 5.15
CA ALA A 118 -2.43 10.84 5.17
C ALA A 118 -1.91 11.24 3.78
N GLY A 119 -2.40 10.61 2.71
CA GLY A 119 -2.06 10.96 1.33
C GLY A 119 -2.39 12.40 0.99
N LYS A 120 -3.59 12.86 1.35
CA LYS A 120 -4.00 14.26 1.16
C LYS A 120 -3.10 15.26 1.91
N ALA A 121 -2.64 14.90 3.12
CA ALA A 121 -1.76 15.75 3.93
C ALA A 121 -0.30 15.77 3.41
N MET A 122 0.18 14.64 2.88
CA MET A 122 1.55 14.50 2.41
C MET A 122 1.76 15.09 1.00
N SER A 123 0.80 14.87 0.08
CA SER A 123 0.96 15.14 -1.35
C SER A 123 1.43 16.57 -1.68
N PRO A 124 0.86 17.66 -1.13
CA PRO A 124 1.34 19.01 -1.42
C PRO A 124 2.77 19.25 -0.96
N ILE A 125 3.17 18.70 0.21
CA ILE A 125 4.52 18.84 0.77
C ILE A 125 5.54 18.09 -0.10
N LEU A 126 5.20 16.87 -0.51
CA LEU A 126 6.03 16.05 -1.39
C LEU A 126 6.16 16.69 -2.78
N SER A 127 5.09 17.31 -3.29
CA SER A 127 5.12 18.08 -4.54
C SER A 127 6.10 19.25 -4.47
N GLU A 128 6.08 20.02 -3.39
CA GLU A 128 7.05 21.12 -3.18
C GLU A 128 8.50 20.62 -3.13
N GLY A 129 8.71 19.42 -2.60
CA GLY A 129 10.01 18.76 -2.49
C GLY A 129 10.42 17.96 -3.73
N ASN A 130 9.60 17.88 -4.78
CA ASN A 130 9.77 16.99 -5.94
C ASN A 130 10.02 15.53 -5.56
N LEU A 131 9.48 15.05 -4.44
CA LEU A 131 9.69 13.69 -3.93
C LEU A 131 8.49 12.82 -4.29
N ALA A 132 8.65 11.93 -5.28
CA ALA A 132 7.60 11.01 -5.69
C ALA A 132 7.29 9.98 -4.58
N ILE A 133 6.01 9.66 -4.45
CA ILE A 133 5.51 8.62 -3.55
C ILE A 133 4.62 7.64 -4.31
N ILE A 134 4.73 6.34 -3.99
CA ILE A 134 3.83 5.31 -4.53
C ILE A 134 3.03 4.70 -3.38
N THR A 135 1.72 4.82 -3.45
CA THR A 135 0.84 4.19 -2.47
C THR A 135 0.40 2.80 -2.91
N PRO A 136 0.41 1.81 -1.99
CA PRO A 136 -0.13 0.48 -2.25
C PRO A 136 -1.63 0.36 -1.96
N ALA A 137 -2.26 1.36 -1.30
CA ALA A 137 -3.58 1.18 -0.70
C ALA A 137 -4.46 2.45 -0.69
N SER A 138 -3.89 3.66 -0.70
CA SER A 138 -4.67 4.90 -0.64
C SER A 138 -5.42 5.14 -1.96
N THR A 139 -6.76 5.12 -1.91
CA THR A 139 -7.64 5.03 -3.09
C THR A 139 -8.44 6.29 -3.38
N ASN A 140 -8.44 7.31 -2.49
CA ASN A 140 -9.23 8.53 -2.71
C ASN A 140 -8.80 9.26 -4.00
N PRO A 141 -9.70 9.44 -4.99
CA PRO A 141 -9.37 9.97 -6.30
C PRO A 141 -8.93 11.44 -6.29
N ASP A 142 -9.38 12.24 -5.35
CA ASP A 142 -9.10 13.68 -5.31
C ASP A 142 -7.60 14.00 -5.33
N ILE A 143 -6.76 13.12 -4.75
CA ILE A 143 -5.31 13.35 -4.62
C ILE A 143 -4.64 13.49 -5.99
N THR A 144 -5.17 12.80 -6.99
CA THR A 144 -4.63 12.76 -8.36
C THR A 144 -5.53 13.44 -9.39
N ASP A 145 -6.80 13.74 -9.05
CA ASP A 145 -7.74 14.41 -9.95
C ASP A 145 -7.19 15.79 -10.36
N PRO A 146 -7.12 16.09 -11.67
CA PRO A 146 -6.72 17.41 -12.19
C PRO A 146 -7.49 18.57 -11.58
N LYS A 147 -8.75 18.38 -11.19
CA LYS A 147 -9.58 19.39 -10.55
C LYS A 147 -8.96 19.92 -9.24
N PHE A 148 -8.23 19.07 -8.53
CA PHE A 148 -7.58 19.39 -7.25
C PHE A 148 -6.06 19.55 -7.39
N ALA A 149 -5.53 19.65 -8.62
CA ALA A 149 -4.10 19.71 -8.87
C ALA A 149 -3.40 20.85 -8.12
N ALA A 150 -4.00 22.04 -8.07
CA ALA A 150 -3.46 23.14 -7.30
C ALA A 150 -3.30 22.88 -5.80
N GLN A 151 -4.16 22.02 -5.25
CA GLN A 151 -4.12 21.63 -3.83
C GLN A 151 -3.12 20.52 -3.56
N TYR A 152 -3.10 19.46 -4.37
CA TYR A 152 -2.34 18.23 -4.06
C TYR A 152 -1.02 18.09 -4.83
N ARG A 153 -0.85 18.82 -5.94
CA ARG A 153 0.40 18.85 -6.73
C ARG A 153 0.73 20.27 -7.21
N PRO A 154 0.96 21.22 -6.28
CA PRO A 154 1.14 22.65 -6.62
C PRO A 154 2.28 22.92 -7.61
N LYS A 155 3.25 22.00 -7.74
CA LYS A 155 4.31 22.07 -8.78
C LYS A 155 3.87 21.53 -10.16
N GLY A 156 2.61 21.10 -10.31
CA GLY A 156 1.99 20.71 -11.56
C GLY A 156 2.33 19.32 -12.08
N LYS A 157 3.44 18.70 -11.64
CA LYS A 157 3.83 17.34 -12.06
C LYS A 157 3.17 16.28 -11.20
N ALA A 158 2.90 15.10 -11.76
CA ALA A 158 2.49 13.95 -10.98
C ALA A 158 3.56 13.60 -9.95
N ILE A 159 3.17 13.45 -8.72
CA ILE A 159 4.04 13.15 -7.58
C ILE A 159 3.51 11.96 -6.78
N TYR A 160 2.22 11.71 -6.86
CA TYR A 160 1.52 10.67 -6.15
C TYR A 160 1.12 9.57 -7.13
N PHE A 161 1.76 8.41 -7.00
CA PHE A 161 1.54 7.23 -7.84
C PHE A 161 0.80 6.16 -7.06
N ARG A 162 0.09 5.24 -7.76
CA ARG A 162 -0.67 4.16 -7.13
C ARG A 162 -0.42 2.82 -7.80
N THR A 163 -0.26 1.77 -7.01
CA THR A 163 -0.34 0.37 -7.46
C THR A 163 -1.72 -0.23 -7.18
N VAL A 164 -2.69 0.61 -6.92
CA VAL A 164 -4.13 0.30 -6.78
C VAL A 164 -4.94 1.22 -7.67
N THR A 165 -6.18 0.81 -7.98
CA THR A 165 -7.14 1.72 -8.63
C THR A 165 -7.77 2.66 -7.61
N THR A 166 -8.65 3.56 -8.03
CA THR A 166 -9.26 4.56 -7.16
C THR A 166 -10.71 4.25 -6.81
N ASP A 167 -11.24 4.92 -5.78
CA ASP A 167 -12.63 4.84 -5.34
C ASP A 167 -13.62 5.36 -6.40
N ALA A 168 -13.14 6.10 -7.41
CA ALA A 168 -13.94 6.46 -8.58
C ALA A 168 -14.40 5.22 -9.37
N PHE A 169 -13.69 4.10 -9.24
CA PHE A 169 -14.06 2.79 -9.79
C PHE A 169 -14.55 1.83 -8.71
N GLN A 170 -13.92 1.81 -7.54
CA GLN A 170 -14.20 0.85 -6.49
C GLN A 170 -15.65 0.97 -5.98
N GLY A 171 -16.10 2.17 -5.60
CA GLY A 171 -17.45 2.40 -5.13
C GLY A 171 -18.52 2.02 -6.16
N PRO A 172 -18.46 2.54 -7.41
CA PRO A 172 -19.42 2.19 -8.44
C PRO A 172 -19.44 0.70 -8.80
N ASN A 173 -18.28 0.06 -8.88
CA ASN A 173 -18.21 -1.37 -9.22
C ASN A 173 -18.81 -2.24 -8.10
N MET A 174 -18.56 -1.85 -6.82
CA MET A 174 -19.21 -2.53 -5.69
C MET A 174 -20.73 -2.34 -5.70
N ALA A 175 -21.24 -1.14 -6.02
CA ALA A 175 -22.67 -0.90 -6.17
C ALA A 175 -23.28 -1.78 -7.26
N ASN A 176 -22.59 -1.90 -8.42
CA ASN A 176 -22.99 -2.83 -9.48
C ASN A 176 -23.03 -4.29 -9.01
N TYR A 177 -22.01 -4.73 -8.26
CA TYR A 177 -21.94 -6.10 -7.74
C TYR A 177 -23.10 -6.36 -6.77
N MET A 178 -23.33 -5.46 -5.82
CA MET A 178 -24.39 -5.61 -4.83
C MET A 178 -25.78 -5.62 -5.47
N ALA A 179 -26.01 -4.79 -6.50
CA ALA A 179 -27.29 -4.75 -7.21
C ALA A 179 -27.52 -5.95 -8.12
N LYS A 180 -26.51 -6.34 -8.94
CA LYS A 180 -26.68 -7.33 -10.02
C LYS A 180 -26.42 -8.76 -9.56
N VAL A 181 -25.49 -8.96 -8.64
CA VAL A 181 -25.07 -10.31 -8.18
C VAL A 181 -25.74 -10.67 -6.86
N VAL A 182 -25.70 -9.77 -5.87
CA VAL A 182 -26.34 -10.00 -4.56
C VAL A 182 -27.84 -9.72 -4.61
N GLY A 183 -28.27 -8.77 -5.44
CA GLY A 183 -29.70 -8.51 -5.72
C GLY A 183 -30.35 -7.48 -4.79
N ILE A 184 -29.57 -6.63 -4.11
CA ILE A 184 -30.12 -5.59 -3.22
C ILE A 184 -30.94 -4.56 -4.01
N LYS A 185 -31.99 -4.03 -3.38
CA LYS A 185 -32.86 -2.96 -3.92
C LYS A 185 -32.77 -1.69 -3.09
N SER A 186 -32.32 -1.79 -1.84
CA SER A 186 -32.22 -0.68 -0.90
C SER A 186 -30.95 -0.79 -0.06
N VAL A 187 -30.39 0.37 0.30
CA VAL A 187 -29.17 0.46 1.10
C VAL A 187 -29.24 1.60 2.10
N PHE A 188 -28.71 1.39 3.30
CA PHE A 188 -28.32 2.45 4.22
C PHE A 188 -26.80 2.58 4.20
N ILE A 189 -26.29 3.81 4.13
CA ILE A 189 -24.87 4.07 4.00
C ILE A 189 -24.32 4.70 5.28
N LEU A 190 -23.21 4.18 5.79
CA LEU A 190 -22.44 4.80 6.87
C LEU A 190 -21.02 5.11 6.38
N ASP A 191 -20.44 6.21 6.87
CA ASP A 191 -19.02 6.49 6.72
C ASP A 191 -18.37 6.81 8.10
N ASP A 192 -17.05 6.69 8.19
CA ASP A 192 -16.28 6.95 9.41
C ASP A 192 -15.79 8.40 9.53
N SER A 193 -16.34 9.32 8.75
CA SER A 193 -15.92 10.72 8.66
C SER A 193 -14.50 10.95 8.13
N GLY A 194 -13.73 9.88 7.83
CA GLY A 194 -12.39 9.94 7.25
C GLY A 194 -12.41 10.25 5.76
N ALA A 195 -11.31 10.80 5.24
CA ALA A 195 -11.21 11.19 3.83
C ALA A 195 -11.45 10.02 2.85
N TYR A 196 -11.02 8.80 3.23
CA TYR A 196 -11.31 7.58 2.49
C TYR A 196 -12.79 7.20 2.63
N GLY A 197 -13.28 7.05 3.87
CA GLY A 197 -14.62 6.55 4.13
C GLY A 197 -15.72 7.40 3.51
N VAL A 198 -15.61 8.73 3.61
CA VAL A 198 -16.52 9.66 2.94
C VAL A 198 -16.43 9.50 1.42
N GLY A 199 -15.22 9.47 0.86
CA GLY A 199 -15.02 9.42 -0.60
C GLY A 199 -15.59 8.15 -1.24
N ILE A 200 -15.33 6.98 -0.65
CA ILE A 200 -15.86 5.72 -1.18
C ILE A 200 -17.36 5.60 -0.99
N ALA A 201 -17.89 6.09 0.15
CA ALA A 201 -19.34 6.12 0.38
C ALA A 201 -20.06 7.03 -0.60
N ASP A 202 -19.47 8.20 -0.95
CA ASP A 202 -20.03 9.11 -1.95
C ASP A 202 -20.07 8.48 -3.35
N SER A 203 -19.01 7.78 -3.75
CA SER A 203 -18.94 7.15 -5.07
C SER A 203 -19.88 5.95 -5.17
N PHE A 204 -20.00 5.16 -4.12
CA PHE A 204 -20.97 4.07 -4.01
C PHE A 204 -22.41 4.60 -4.06
N GLN A 205 -22.74 5.64 -3.30
CA GLN A 205 -24.07 6.25 -3.28
C GLN A 205 -24.47 6.75 -4.66
N ARG A 206 -23.63 7.58 -5.29
CA ARG A 206 -23.93 8.10 -6.64
C ARG A 206 -24.25 6.98 -7.64
N ARG A 207 -23.52 5.87 -7.54
CA ARG A 207 -23.79 4.73 -8.43
C ARG A 207 -25.10 4.02 -8.08
N CYS A 208 -25.40 3.81 -6.81
CA CYS A 208 -26.69 3.26 -6.37
C CYS A 208 -27.86 4.05 -6.95
N GLU A 209 -27.81 5.39 -6.85
CA GLU A 209 -28.84 6.29 -7.38
C GLU A 209 -28.97 6.17 -8.91
N GLN A 210 -27.85 6.07 -9.65
CA GLN A 210 -27.83 5.90 -11.11
C GLN A 210 -28.45 4.58 -11.59
N ILE A 211 -28.29 3.51 -10.82
CA ILE A 211 -28.77 2.16 -11.21
C ILE A 211 -30.08 1.77 -10.53
N GLY A 212 -30.72 2.70 -9.83
CA GLY A 212 -32.04 2.51 -9.22
C GLY A 212 -32.04 1.74 -7.90
N VAL A 213 -30.89 1.58 -7.24
CA VAL A 213 -30.85 1.11 -5.85
C VAL A 213 -31.22 2.24 -4.91
N LYS A 214 -32.26 2.04 -4.11
CA LYS A 214 -32.78 3.08 -3.23
C LYS A 214 -31.87 3.32 -2.03
N VAL A 215 -31.23 4.48 -1.96
CA VAL A 215 -30.52 4.93 -0.77
C VAL A 215 -31.55 5.45 0.23
N ILE A 216 -31.86 4.66 1.26
CA ILE A 216 -32.91 4.98 2.24
C ILE A 216 -32.40 5.78 3.44
N GLY A 217 -31.09 5.96 3.53
CA GLY A 217 -30.47 6.82 4.52
C GLY A 217 -28.96 6.81 4.41
N ARG A 218 -28.37 7.89 4.94
CA ARG A 218 -26.92 8.02 5.11
C ARG A 218 -26.65 8.72 6.44
N ASP A 219 -25.58 8.30 7.11
CA ASP A 219 -25.13 8.90 8.35
C ASP A 219 -23.62 8.71 8.53
N ARG A 220 -23.05 9.34 9.53
CA ARG A 220 -21.63 9.30 9.85
C ARG A 220 -21.39 8.70 11.23
N LEU A 221 -20.30 7.93 11.34
CA LEU A 221 -19.81 7.42 12.60
C LEU A 221 -18.68 8.32 13.11
N ASP A 222 -18.68 8.60 14.41
CA ASP A 222 -17.49 9.05 15.10
C ASP A 222 -16.66 7.80 15.49
N PRO A 223 -15.46 7.59 14.95
CA PRO A 223 -14.63 6.44 15.31
C PRO A 223 -14.32 6.34 16.82
N LYS A 224 -14.37 7.47 17.53
CA LYS A 224 -14.13 7.55 18.98
C LYS A 224 -15.37 7.35 19.83
N ALA A 225 -16.57 7.36 19.24
CA ALA A 225 -17.80 7.11 19.99
C ALA A 225 -17.77 5.72 20.67
N ALA A 226 -18.28 5.62 21.87
CA ALA A 226 -18.31 4.36 22.62
C ALA A 226 -19.28 3.33 22.02
N ASP A 227 -20.32 3.79 21.36
CA ASP A 227 -21.51 3.01 20.98
C ASP A 227 -22.13 3.49 19.68
N TYR A 228 -22.64 2.57 18.86
CA TYR A 228 -23.37 2.83 17.61
C TYR A 228 -24.80 2.28 17.65
N SER A 229 -25.32 1.86 18.81
CA SER A 229 -26.63 1.23 18.94
C SER A 229 -27.78 2.12 18.46
N ALA A 230 -27.68 3.43 18.69
CA ALA A 230 -28.71 4.37 18.27
C ALA A 230 -28.88 4.41 16.74
N ILE A 231 -27.77 4.54 15.99
CA ILE A 231 -27.82 4.55 14.51
C ILE A 231 -28.20 3.17 13.97
N LEU A 232 -27.73 2.08 14.58
CA LEU A 232 -28.10 0.70 14.18
C LEU A 232 -29.58 0.42 14.43
N THR A 233 -30.17 0.93 15.52
CA THR A 233 -31.61 0.87 15.79
C THR A 233 -32.42 1.65 14.75
N LYS A 234 -31.95 2.83 14.35
CA LYS A 234 -32.52 3.60 13.24
C LYS A 234 -32.48 2.78 11.92
N ILE A 235 -31.35 2.15 11.62
CA ILE A 235 -31.21 1.29 10.42
C ILE A 235 -32.19 0.12 10.50
N LYS A 236 -32.31 -0.54 11.65
CA LYS A 236 -33.28 -1.61 11.89
C LYS A 236 -34.72 -1.18 11.60
N SER A 237 -35.10 0.05 11.99
CA SER A 237 -36.49 0.55 11.83
C SER A 237 -36.84 0.80 10.36
N VAL A 238 -35.88 1.13 9.51
CA VAL A 238 -36.10 1.37 8.07
C VAL A 238 -35.83 0.14 7.21
N SER A 239 -35.30 -0.93 7.78
CA SER A 239 -35.12 -2.26 7.19
C SER A 239 -34.52 -2.25 5.77
N PRO A 240 -33.29 -1.76 5.55
CA PRO A 240 -32.61 -1.84 4.27
C PRO A 240 -32.26 -3.29 3.93
N ASP A 241 -32.12 -3.61 2.64
CA ASP A 241 -31.54 -4.88 2.21
C ASP A 241 -30.05 -4.96 2.62
N CYS A 242 -29.35 -3.82 2.56
CA CYS A 242 -27.92 -3.75 2.79
C CYS A 242 -27.53 -2.54 3.67
N LEU A 243 -26.55 -2.74 4.53
CA LEU A 243 -25.73 -1.69 5.14
C LEU A 243 -24.40 -1.63 4.39
N TYR A 244 -24.09 -0.49 3.78
CA TYR A 244 -22.75 -0.21 3.22
C TYR A 244 -21.95 0.67 4.16
N TYR A 245 -20.72 0.28 4.45
CA TYR A 245 -19.81 1.02 5.30
C TYR A 245 -18.56 1.48 4.54
N GLY A 246 -18.38 2.78 4.42
CA GLY A 246 -17.14 3.43 3.98
C GLY A 246 -16.30 3.81 5.20
N GLY A 247 -15.20 3.11 5.42
CA GLY A 247 -14.34 3.37 6.56
C GLY A 247 -13.36 2.25 6.84
N VAL A 248 -12.58 2.41 7.90
CA VAL A 248 -11.49 1.52 8.30
C VAL A 248 -11.73 0.88 9.68
N SER A 249 -10.77 0.08 10.15
CA SER A 249 -10.92 -0.80 11.32
C SER A 249 -11.30 -0.08 12.61
N GLN A 250 -10.88 1.17 12.82
CA GLN A 250 -11.14 1.88 14.09
C GLN A 250 -12.64 1.95 14.44
N ALA A 251 -13.49 2.32 13.48
CA ALA A 251 -14.94 2.27 13.67
C ALA A 251 -15.52 0.91 13.25
N GLY A 252 -14.93 0.26 12.23
CA GLY A 252 -15.39 -0.99 11.64
C GLY A 252 -15.50 -2.14 12.62
N VAL A 253 -14.53 -2.29 13.53
CA VAL A 253 -14.54 -3.32 14.59
C VAL A 253 -15.80 -3.23 15.46
N LYS A 254 -16.10 -2.04 15.95
CA LYS A 254 -17.26 -1.80 16.80
C LYS A 254 -18.55 -1.94 16.01
N LEU A 255 -18.56 -1.38 14.80
CA LEU A 255 -19.71 -1.49 13.90
C LEU A 255 -20.05 -2.95 13.60
N ALA A 256 -19.07 -3.78 13.27
CA ALA A 256 -19.31 -5.19 12.96
C ALA A 256 -19.91 -5.94 14.15
N LYS A 257 -19.39 -5.76 15.37
CA LYS A 257 -19.93 -6.38 16.60
C LYS A 257 -21.38 -5.99 16.83
N GLN A 258 -21.68 -4.70 16.83
CA GLN A 258 -23.00 -4.21 17.14
C GLN A 258 -24.01 -4.46 16.02
N ALA A 259 -23.58 -4.41 14.75
CA ALA A 259 -24.42 -4.76 13.62
C ALA A 259 -24.83 -6.25 13.62
N TYR A 260 -23.95 -7.13 14.08
CA TYR A 260 -24.29 -8.55 14.27
C TYR A 260 -25.44 -8.73 15.25
N GLU A 261 -25.44 -7.99 16.37
CA GLU A 261 -26.46 -8.10 17.40
C GLU A 261 -27.78 -7.41 17.04
N ILE A 262 -27.71 -6.20 16.45
CA ILE A 262 -28.88 -5.33 16.29
C ILE A 262 -29.58 -5.55 14.95
N ILE A 263 -28.79 -5.77 13.86
CA ILE A 263 -29.30 -5.94 12.50
C ILE A 263 -28.76 -7.23 11.86
N PRO A 264 -28.93 -8.42 12.49
CA PRO A 264 -28.30 -9.67 12.01
C PRO A 264 -28.68 -10.03 10.57
N ASN A 265 -29.92 -9.74 10.16
CA ASN A 265 -30.45 -10.13 8.84
C ASN A 265 -30.18 -9.15 7.71
N VAL A 266 -29.66 -7.95 8.00
CA VAL A 266 -29.27 -6.98 6.97
C VAL A 266 -27.95 -7.44 6.35
N ILE A 267 -27.85 -7.46 5.01
CA ILE A 267 -26.59 -7.72 4.30
C ILE A 267 -25.58 -6.61 4.64
N LYS A 268 -24.33 -6.95 4.89
CA LYS A 268 -23.30 -5.98 5.21
C LYS A 268 -22.26 -5.96 4.11
N ALA A 269 -21.87 -4.77 3.69
CA ALA A 269 -20.87 -4.55 2.67
C ALA A 269 -19.99 -3.33 3.00
N GLY A 270 -18.79 -3.30 2.47
CA GLY A 270 -17.90 -2.15 2.61
C GLY A 270 -16.86 -2.09 1.49
N GLY A 271 -16.00 -1.11 1.59
CA GLY A 271 -14.84 -0.97 0.71
C GLY A 271 -13.65 -1.80 1.22
N ASP A 272 -12.49 -1.48 0.67
CA ASP A 272 -11.23 -2.15 1.00
C ASP A 272 -10.74 -1.91 2.43
N GLY A 273 -11.17 -0.83 3.08
CA GLY A 273 -10.93 -0.61 4.51
C GLY A 273 -11.53 -1.68 5.43
N MET A 274 -12.41 -2.55 4.90
CA MET A 274 -12.95 -3.71 5.58
C MET A 274 -12.13 -4.99 5.35
N GLN A 275 -11.12 -4.97 4.48
CA GLN A 275 -10.17 -6.08 4.31
C GLN A 275 -8.95 -5.87 5.22
N SER A 276 -9.02 -6.37 6.44
CA SER A 276 -8.01 -6.09 7.46
C SER A 276 -7.89 -7.24 8.47
N THR A 277 -6.65 -7.62 8.79
CA THR A 277 -6.34 -8.51 9.92
C THR A 277 -6.81 -7.88 11.25
N ASP A 278 -6.67 -6.58 11.40
CA ASP A 278 -7.08 -5.84 12.60
C ASP A 278 -8.61 -5.91 12.80
N LEU A 279 -9.39 -5.86 11.71
CA LEU A 279 -10.84 -6.07 11.76
C LEU A 279 -11.19 -7.50 12.24
N LEU A 280 -10.55 -8.52 11.65
CA LEU A 280 -10.78 -9.92 12.03
C LEU A 280 -10.45 -10.15 13.49
N LYS A 281 -9.32 -9.64 13.98
CA LYS A 281 -8.91 -9.73 15.38
C LYS A 281 -9.83 -8.96 16.32
N GLY A 282 -10.13 -7.73 15.95
CA GLY A 282 -10.88 -6.81 16.81
C GLY A 282 -12.36 -7.19 16.94
N ALA A 283 -13.02 -7.49 15.82
CA ALA A 283 -14.43 -7.85 15.81
C ALA A 283 -14.66 -9.36 16.05
N GLY A 284 -13.88 -10.19 15.39
CA GLY A 284 -13.94 -11.64 15.51
C GLY A 284 -15.19 -12.26 14.90
N PHE A 285 -15.20 -13.60 14.86
CA PHE A 285 -16.39 -14.35 14.45
C PHE A 285 -17.31 -14.60 15.66
N PRO A 286 -18.66 -14.56 15.47
CA PRO A 286 -19.35 -14.48 14.17
C PRO A 286 -19.61 -13.05 13.66
N ALA A 287 -19.14 -12.00 14.32
CA ALA A 287 -19.52 -10.62 13.99
C ALA A 287 -19.12 -10.17 12.57
N VAL A 288 -18.02 -10.68 12.05
CA VAL A 288 -17.54 -10.37 10.69
C VAL A 288 -18.06 -11.33 9.63
N GLU A 289 -18.70 -12.44 10.00
CA GLU A 289 -19.17 -13.45 9.05
C GLU A 289 -20.13 -12.86 8.04
N GLY A 290 -19.92 -13.18 6.76
CA GLY A 290 -20.80 -12.80 5.67
C GLY A 290 -20.65 -11.37 5.15
N TRP A 291 -19.80 -10.54 5.74
CA TRP A 291 -19.53 -9.21 5.20
C TRP A 291 -18.89 -9.30 3.82
N TYR A 292 -19.37 -8.48 2.89
CA TYR A 292 -18.75 -8.27 1.60
C TYR A 292 -17.77 -7.11 1.67
N CYS A 293 -16.64 -7.22 0.99
CA CYS A 293 -15.72 -6.10 0.81
C CYS A 293 -15.04 -6.15 -0.56
N THR A 294 -14.39 -5.08 -0.93
CA THR A 294 -13.62 -4.97 -2.16
C THR A 294 -12.15 -4.75 -1.87
N VAL A 295 -11.31 -5.02 -2.86
CA VAL A 295 -9.92 -4.58 -2.93
C VAL A 295 -9.69 -3.90 -4.27
N ALA A 296 -9.02 -2.77 -4.24
CA ALA A 296 -8.79 -1.93 -5.42
C ALA A 296 -7.62 -2.43 -6.28
N SER A 297 -7.47 -3.74 -6.42
CA SER A 297 -6.43 -4.42 -7.21
C SER A 297 -6.92 -5.80 -7.68
N PRO A 298 -6.19 -6.44 -8.62
CA PRO A 298 -6.37 -7.87 -8.86
C PRO A 298 -6.11 -8.68 -7.58
N HIS A 299 -6.88 -9.75 -7.40
CA HIS A 299 -6.65 -10.69 -6.31
C HIS A 299 -5.34 -11.46 -6.51
N LYS A 300 -4.65 -11.71 -5.41
CA LYS A 300 -3.49 -12.59 -5.33
C LYS A 300 -3.90 -14.04 -5.62
N ASP A 301 -3.65 -14.51 -6.82
CA ASP A 301 -3.97 -15.88 -7.23
C ASP A 301 -2.72 -16.77 -7.18
N GLU A 302 -2.62 -17.62 -6.16
CA GLU A 302 -1.50 -18.56 -6.01
C GLU A 302 -1.56 -19.76 -6.95
N SER A 303 -2.55 -19.87 -7.82
CA SER A 303 -2.51 -20.78 -8.96
C SER A 303 -1.55 -20.29 -10.05
N ASP A 304 -1.30 -18.98 -10.12
CA ASP A 304 -0.23 -18.39 -10.92
C ASP A 304 1.14 -18.64 -10.29
N LYS A 305 2.09 -19.11 -11.12
CA LYS A 305 3.44 -19.46 -10.68
C LYS A 305 4.18 -18.28 -10.03
N GLN A 306 4.11 -17.09 -10.63
CA GLN A 306 4.82 -15.90 -10.14
C GLN A 306 4.28 -15.47 -8.77
N THR A 307 2.97 -15.47 -8.62
CA THR A 307 2.29 -15.14 -7.37
C THR A 307 2.59 -16.15 -6.28
N LYS A 308 2.60 -17.44 -6.63
CA LYS A 308 2.99 -18.51 -5.70
C LYS A 308 4.42 -18.35 -5.22
N GLU A 309 5.38 -18.14 -6.13
CA GLU A 309 6.79 -17.92 -5.78
C GLU A 309 6.99 -16.70 -4.87
N PHE A 310 6.27 -15.61 -5.13
CA PHE A 310 6.25 -14.44 -4.24
C PHE A 310 5.74 -14.82 -2.84
N SER A 311 4.60 -15.49 -2.76
CA SER A 311 3.99 -15.90 -1.49
C SER A 311 4.89 -16.84 -0.70
N ASP A 312 5.56 -17.79 -1.37
CA ASP A 312 6.48 -18.73 -0.73
C ASP A 312 7.70 -17.99 -0.15
N ARG A 313 8.30 -17.06 -0.89
CA ARG A 313 9.40 -16.21 -0.38
C ARG A 313 8.97 -15.35 0.80
N PHE A 314 7.79 -14.77 0.70
CA PHE A 314 7.22 -13.95 1.78
C PHE A 314 7.01 -14.77 3.06
N ARG A 315 6.35 -15.94 2.96
CA ARG A 315 6.15 -16.86 4.08
C ARG A 315 7.46 -17.34 4.68
N ALA A 316 8.45 -17.65 3.84
CA ALA A 316 9.78 -18.06 4.30
C ALA A 316 10.45 -16.97 5.14
N ARG A 317 10.30 -15.70 4.76
CA ARG A 317 10.94 -14.54 5.41
C ARG A 317 10.20 -14.08 6.66
N PHE A 318 8.87 -13.95 6.59
CA PHE A 318 8.06 -13.27 7.63
C PHE A 318 7.19 -14.20 8.47
N LYS A 319 7.10 -15.49 8.12
CA LYS A 319 6.31 -16.52 8.84
C LYS A 319 4.80 -16.22 8.89
N THR A 320 4.31 -15.44 7.96
CA THR A 320 2.89 -15.10 7.77
C THR A 320 2.57 -15.06 6.27
N SER A 321 1.30 -15.18 5.90
CA SER A 321 0.85 -15.06 4.51
C SER A 321 0.81 -13.60 4.05
N PRO A 322 1.18 -13.30 2.79
CA PRO A 322 0.92 -11.99 2.20
C PRO A 322 -0.57 -11.86 1.88
N ASP A 323 -1.09 -10.66 1.89
CA ASP A 323 -2.41 -10.29 1.37
C ASP A 323 -2.26 -9.48 0.06
N ASP A 324 -3.39 -9.08 -0.52
CA ASP A 324 -3.40 -8.32 -1.77
C ASP A 324 -2.67 -6.97 -1.65
N TYR A 325 -2.74 -6.30 -0.49
CA TYR A 325 -2.01 -5.04 -0.27
C TYR A 325 -0.52 -5.23 0.01
N THR A 326 -0.12 -6.36 0.54
CA THR A 326 1.29 -6.78 0.59
C THR A 326 1.86 -6.93 -0.82
N MET A 327 1.08 -7.53 -1.72
CA MET A 327 1.43 -7.69 -3.12
C MET A 327 1.55 -6.34 -3.85
N THR A 328 0.59 -5.44 -3.67
CA THR A 328 0.64 -4.09 -4.27
C THR A 328 1.82 -3.26 -3.75
N MET A 329 2.19 -3.41 -2.46
CA MET A 329 3.37 -2.76 -1.89
C MET A 329 4.68 -3.33 -2.46
N TYR A 330 4.76 -4.65 -2.60
CA TYR A 330 5.91 -5.28 -3.27
C TYR A 330 6.08 -4.72 -4.69
N VAL A 331 5.00 -4.63 -5.45
CA VAL A 331 5.01 -4.07 -6.81
C VAL A 331 5.37 -2.58 -6.82
N ALA A 332 4.91 -1.78 -5.85
CA ALA A 332 5.29 -0.38 -5.70
C ALA A 332 6.81 -0.22 -5.48
N ALA A 333 7.38 -1.05 -4.62
CA ALA A 333 8.83 -1.09 -4.40
C ALA A 333 9.59 -1.54 -5.66
N ARG A 334 9.09 -2.56 -6.38
CA ARG A 334 9.66 -3.01 -7.66
C ARG A 334 9.66 -1.90 -8.71
N ALA A 335 8.60 -1.08 -8.80
CA ALA A 335 8.55 0.05 -9.73
C ALA A 335 9.67 1.07 -9.46
N ILE A 336 9.98 1.33 -8.18
CA ILE A 336 11.12 2.18 -7.80
C ILE A 336 12.45 1.52 -8.19
N ILE A 337 12.63 0.24 -7.88
CA ILE A 337 13.85 -0.52 -8.20
C ILE A 337 14.11 -0.50 -9.70
N GLU A 338 13.10 -0.82 -10.53
CA GLU A 338 13.24 -0.83 -11.99
C GLU A 338 13.53 0.57 -12.54
N THR A 339 12.90 1.63 -12.00
CA THR A 339 13.21 3.01 -12.35
C THR A 339 14.67 3.35 -12.06
N VAL A 340 15.15 3.06 -10.86
CA VAL A 340 16.55 3.32 -10.48
C VAL A 340 17.53 2.49 -11.32
N LYS A 341 17.19 1.25 -11.64
CA LYS A 341 17.98 0.35 -12.48
C LYS A 341 18.14 0.92 -13.90
N VAL A 342 17.07 1.41 -14.51
CA VAL A 342 17.12 2.06 -15.83
C VAL A 342 17.99 3.32 -15.79
N LEU A 343 17.76 4.22 -14.83
CA LEU A 343 18.57 5.43 -14.67
C LEU A 343 20.06 5.12 -14.50
N ASN A 344 20.37 4.13 -13.66
CA ASN A 344 21.76 3.70 -13.42
C ASN A 344 22.41 3.10 -14.65
N ALA A 345 21.68 2.26 -15.40
CA ALA A 345 22.17 1.67 -16.65
C ALA A 345 22.46 2.72 -17.74
N GLU A 346 21.68 3.80 -17.75
CA GLU A 346 21.86 4.94 -18.65
C GLU A 346 22.93 5.95 -18.17
N GLY A 347 23.56 5.71 -17.02
CA GLY A 347 24.53 6.63 -16.41
C GLY A 347 23.92 7.95 -15.94
N LYS A 348 22.60 8.01 -15.78
CA LYS A 348 21.90 9.20 -15.31
C LYS A 348 22.00 9.36 -13.79
N PRO A 349 22.08 10.59 -13.28
CA PRO A 349 22.08 10.81 -11.82
C PRO A 349 20.75 10.41 -11.21
N ILE A 350 20.80 9.67 -10.09
CA ILE A 350 19.60 9.26 -9.34
C ILE A 350 19.22 10.42 -8.42
N THR A 351 18.39 11.31 -8.94
CA THR A 351 17.81 12.46 -8.24
C THR A 351 16.31 12.31 -8.10
N ARG A 352 15.67 13.11 -7.24
CA ARG A 352 14.21 13.12 -7.07
C ARG A 352 13.49 13.35 -8.41
N ASP A 353 13.94 14.33 -9.19
CA ASP A 353 13.34 14.64 -10.49
C ASP A 353 13.47 13.47 -11.45
N ALA A 354 14.68 12.87 -11.56
CA ALA A 354 14.91 11.74 -12.45
C ALA A 354 14.08 10.52 -12.03
N VAL A 355 13.99 10.23 -10.73
CA VAL A 355 13.18 9.11 -10.24
C VAL A 355 11.68 9.36 -10.45
N ARG A 356 11.18 10.57 -10.19
CA ARG A 356 9.78 10.92 -10.47
C ARG A 356 9.45 10.79 -11.95
N ASP A 357 10.26 11.38 -12.83
CA ASP A 357 10.05 11.33 -14.27
C ASP A 357 10.22 9.89 -14.81
N GLY A 358 11.13 9.11 -14.22
CA GLY A 358 11.29 7.69 -14.52
C GLY A 358 10.09 6.85 -14.07
N LEU A 359 9.51 7.12 -12.91
CA LEU A 359 8.27 6.48 -12.47
C LEU A 359 7.10 6.78 -13.39
N GLN A 360 6.97 8.03 -13.85
CA GLN A 360 5.93 8.41 -14.83
C GLN A 360 6.07 7.63 -16.15
N ALA A 361 7.29 7.26 -16.53
CA ALA A 361 7.58 6.55 -17.77
C ALA A 361 7.69 5.03 -17.60
N VAL A 362 7.69 4.53 -16.35
CA VAL A 362 7.92 3.11 -16.08
C VAL A 362 6.84 2.23 -16.72
N LYS A 363 7.26 1.12 -17.31
CA LYS A 363 6.39 0.08 -17.86
C LYS A 363 6.89 -1.28 -17.39
N VAL A 364 6.15 -1.91 -16.52
CA VAL A 364 6.40 -3.29 -16.09
C VAL A 364 5.30 -4.16 -16.66
N SER A 365 5.61 -4.89 -17.73
CA SER A 365 4.62 -5.70 -18.46
C SER A 365 4.12 -6.90 -17.65
N ASN A 366 4.97 -7.47 -16.81
CA ASN A 366 4.67 -8.67 -16.04
C ASN A 366 4.98 -8.44 -14.56
N SER A 367 3.98 -7.96 -13.82
CA SER A 367 4.04 -7.84 -12.36
C SER A 367 2.96 -8.68 -11.71
N LEU A 368 3.01 -8.82 -10.38
CA LEU A 368 2.01 -9.58 -9.60
C LEU A 368 0.58 -9.02 -9.74
N ILE A 369 0.42 -7.76 -10.15
CA ILE A 369 -0.88 -7.11 -10.36
C ILE A 369 -1.20 -6.91 -11.86
N GLY A 370 -0.48 -7.61 -12.74
CA GLY A 370 -0.53 -7.38 -14.18
C GLY A 370 0.34 -6.20 -14.61
N PRO A 371 0.06 -5.57 -15.76
CA PRO A 371 0.85 -4.46 -16.25
C PRO A 371 0.82 -3.25 -15.31
N VAL A 372 2.02 -2.72 -14.97
CA VAL A 372 2.17 -1.45 -14.25
C VAL A 372 2.55 -0.37 -15.24
N GLU A 373 1.65 0.55 -15.46
CA GLU A 373 1.81 1.76 -16.24
C GLU A 373 0.92 2.84 -15.62
N PHE A 374 1.47 4.02 -15.42
CA PHE A 374 0.74 5.14 -14.83
C PHE A 374 0.21 6.07 -15.92
N ASP A 375 -0.96 6.67 -15.68
CA ASP A 375 -1.48 7.77 -16.49
C ASP A 375 -0.75 9.09 -16.15
N GLU A 376 -1.11 10.18 -16.82
CA GLU A 376 -0.49 11.50 -16.62
C GLU A 376 -0.68 12.07 -15.21
N ASN A 377 -1.61 11.52 -14.44
CA ASN A 377 -1.92 11.94 -13.08
C ASN A 377 -1.22 11.08 -12.01
N GLY A 378 -0.62 9.94 -12.42
CA GLY A 378 0.03 8.99 -11.52
C GLY A 378 -0.85 7.79 -11.12
N ASP A 379 -2.06 7.69 -11.66
CA ASP A 379 -2.94 6.56 -11.39
C ASP A 379 -2.60 5.35 -12.28
N LEU A 380 -2.73 4.15 -11.71
CA LEU A 380 -2.55 2.90 -12.43
C LEU A 380 -3.57 2.82 -13.60
N LYS A 381 -3.10 2.53 -14.81
CA LYS A 381 -3.99 2.39 -15.98
C LYS A 381 -4.87 1.14 -15.91
N ASN A 382 -4.35 0.05 -15.35
CA ASN A 382 -5.10 -1.19 -15.16
C ASN A 382 -6.10 -1.04 -14.02
N LYS A 383 -7.41 -1.10 -14.31
CA LYS A 383 -8.49 -0.86 -13.34
C LYS A 383 -9.18 -2.18 -13.02
N VAL A 384 -8.85 -2.80 -11.90
CA VAL A 384 -9.47 -4.04 -11.42
C VAL A 384 -9.96 -3.84 -9.99
N ILE A 385 -11.18 -4.31 -9.72
CA ILE A 385 -11.76 -4.37 -8.38
C ILE A 385 -12.11 -5.82 -8.07
N SER A 386 -11.42 -6.39 -7.11
CA SER A 386 -11.70 -7.72 -6.56
C SER A 386 -12.76 -7.65 -5.47
N VAL A 387 -13.64 -8.63 -5.42
CA VAL A 387 -14.70 -8.74 -4.41
C VAL A 387 -14.45 -9.96 -3.55
N PHE A 388 -14.64 -9.78 -2.25
CA PHE A 388 -14.48 -10.80 -1.23
C PHE A 388 -15.71 -10.91 -0.36
N GLN A 389 -15.87 -12.08 0.25
CA GLN A 389 -16.79 -12.29 1.36
C GLN A 389 -16.06 -12.93 2.53
N ILE A 390 -16.26 -12.39 3.72
CA ILE A 390 -15.67 -12.98 4.93
C ILE A 390 -16.42 -14.27 5.24
N LYS A 391 -15.69 -15.38 5.30
CA LYS A 391 -16.21 -16.72 5.62
C LYS A 391 -15.27 -17.45 6.56
N LYS A 392 -15.78 -17.87 7.70
CA LYS A 392 -15.02 -18.59 8.70
C LYS A 392 -14.43 -19.90 8.14
N ASP A 393 -13.11 -19.99 8.19
CA ASP A 393 -12.37 -21.22 7.89
C ASP A 393 -11.55 -21.64 9.11
N THR A 394 -11.99 -22.67 9.79
CA THR A 394 -11.37 -23.14 11.04
C THR A 394 -10.08 -23.93 10.84
N LYS A 395 -9.67 -24.16 9.59
CA LYS A 395 -8.38 -24.80 9.27
C LYS A 395 -7.21 -23.84 9.45
N PHE A 396 -7.49 -22.54 9.51
CA PHE A 396 -6.52 -21.46 9.62
C PHE A 396 -6.82 -20.59 10.86
N PRO A 397 -5.84 -19.79 11.33
CA PRO A 397 -6.10 -18.77 12.34
C PRO A 397 -7.26 -17.86 11.93
N LEU A 398 -8.14 -17.51 12.87
CA LEU A 398 -9.34 -16.71 12.56
C LEU A 398 -9.01 -15.24 12.19
N ASP A 399 -7.80 -14.82 12.42
CA ASP A 399 -7.24 -13.51 12.03
C ASP A 399 -6.34 -13.57 10.77
N ASP A 400 -6.24 -14.74 10.15
CA ASP A 400 -5.54 -14.88 8.87
C ASP A 400 -6.39 -14.30 7.74
N ALA A 401 -6.05 -13.08 7.31
CA ALA A 401 -6.77 -12.39 6.26
C ALA A 401 -6.79 -13.17 4.94
N ASP A 402 -5.69 -13.82 4.57
CA ASP A 402 -5.60 -14.62 3.34
C ASP A 402 -6.60 -15.81 3.35
N ALA A 403 -6.82 -16.39 4.52
CA ALA A 403 -7.73 -17.53 4.66
C ALA A 403 -9.20 -17.15 4.87
N GLN A 404 -9.48 -16.04 5.55
CA GLN A 404 -10.84 -15.68 5.95
C GLN A 404 -11.58 -14.80 4.94
N TYR A 405 -10.86 -13.99 4.12
CA TYR A 405 -11.45 -13.24 3.02
C TYR A 405 -11.49 -14.13 1.77
N LYS A 406 -12.64 -14.72 1.49
CA LYS A 406 -12.81 -15.58 0.30
C LYS A 406 -13.05 -14.70 -0.92
N TYR A 407 -12.14 -14.78 -1.88
CA TYR A 407 -12.32 -14.16 -3.18
C TYR A 407 -13.53 -14.75 -3.90
N ILE A 408 -14.41 -13.90 -4.39
CA ILE A 408 -15.67 -14.31 -5.04
C ILE A 408 -15.84 -13.74 -6.45
N GLY A 409 -14.86 -13.01 -6.95
CA GLY A 409 -14.84 -12.54 -8.33
C GLY A 409 -14.42 -11.10 -8.51
N ILE A 410 -14.50 -10.63 -9.74
CA ILE A 410 -14.25 -9.24 -10.13
C ILE A 410 -15.57 -8.48 -10.14
N ALA A 411 -15.56 -7.28 -9.57
CA ALA A 411 -16.74 -6.41 -9.61
C ALA A 411 -17.03 -5.94 -11.05
N PRO A 412 -18.31 -5.95 -11.52
CA PRO A 412 -18.66 -5.47 -12.83
C PRO A 412 -18.29 -4.01 -13.03
N MET A 413 -17.62 -3.70 -14.14
CA MET A 413 -17.27 -2.33 -14.50
C MET A 413 -18.50 -1.42 -14.59
N SER A 414 -18.32 -0.17 -14.16
CA SER A 414 -19.37 0.87 -14.20
C SER A 414 -19.49 1.49 -15.58
#